data_bcbb387e32274289846c990e060ebc4c
#
_entry.id   bcbb387e32274289846c990e060ebc4c
#
_cell.length_a   1.000
_cell.length_b   1.000
_cell.length_c   1.000
_cell.angle_alpha   90.00
_cell.angle_beta   90.00
_cell.angle_gamma   90.00
#
_symmetry.space_group_name_H-M   'P 1'
#
loop_
_entity.id
_entity.type
_entity.pdbx_description
1 polymer ?
#
loop_
_entity_poly.entity_id
_entity_poly.type
_entity_poly.pdbx_seq_one_letter_code
_entity_poly.pdbx_strand_id
1 'polypeptide(L)'
;MISSKTLQSKNIGDLTKQKPIETNVQLNGKIGKMHFFSPNILIFKTGKLYKLKIINTSKSKHYFSSSNFSKSIFTRKIQINKNDEKVAEVKGNISEIEVFPNNEVEWWFVPIKTGEFDDLICSVKDLQTNKKHSEMGMVGKIIIE
;
A
#
# COMPACT_ATOMS: atom_id res chain seq x y z
N MET A 1 -41.98 -9.37 8.59
CA MET A 1 -41.16 -9.60 9.21
C MET A 1 -39.93 -9.87 8.61
N ILE A 2 -39.43 -9.32 7.78
CA ILE A 2 -38.34 -9.41 7.16
C ILE A 2 -37.30 -8.68 7.59
N SER A 3 -37.51 -7.77 8.21
CA SER A 3 -36.56 -6.72 8.52
C SER A 3 -35.35 -7.13 9.31
N SER A 4 -35.44 -8.16 10.08
CA SER A 4 -34.32 -8.53 10.94
C SER A 4 -33.06 -8.90 10.15
N LYS A 5 -33.20 -9.59 9.05
CA LYS A 5 -32.04 -9.95 8.25
C LYS A 5 -31.35 -8.73 7.67
N THR A 6 -32.14 -7.82 7.18
CA THR A 6 -31.60 -6.61 6.59
C THR A 6 -30.85 -5.78 7.61
N LEU A 7 -31.38 -5.67 8.80
CA LEU A 7 -30.74 -4.90 9.85
C LEU A 7 -29.40 -5.51 10.25
N GLN A 8 -29.35 -6.81 10.40
CA GLN A 8 -28.12 -7.47 10.78
C GLN A 8 -27.03 -7.30 9.74
N SER A 9 -27.37 -7.42 8.45
CA SER A 9 -26.36 -7.32 7.42
C SER A 9 -25.76 -5.93 7.30
N LYS A 10 -26.46 -4.92 7.81
CA LYS A 10 -25.98 -3.56 7.72
C LYS A 10 -25.17 -3.12 8.93
N ASN A 11 -25.17 -3.92 9.96
CA ASN A 11 -24.54 -3.48 11.18
C ASN A 11 -23.06 -3.79 11.18
N ILE A 12 -22.31 -2.96 10.50
CA ILE A 12 -20.86 -3.07 10.47
C ILE A 12 -20.32 -1.99 11.36
N GLY A 13 -20.15 -2.29 12.62
CA GLY A 13 -19.62 -1.32 13.58
C GLY A 13 -18.13 -1.10 13.42
N ASP A 14 -17.36 -2.17 13.25
CA ASP A 14 -15.91 -2.10 13.15
C ASP A 14 -15.47 -2.45 11.74
N LEU A 15 -15.08 -1.44 10.99
CA LEU A 15 -14.66 -1.60 9.59
C LEU A 15 -13.39 -2.43 9.42
N THR A 16 -12.61 -2.58 10.48
CA THR A 16 -11.38 -3.37 10.43
C THR A 16 -11.61 -4.87 10.53
N LYS A 17 -12.87 -5.29 10.79
CA LYS A 17 -13.23 -6.70 10.92
C LYS A 17 -13.82 -7.31 9.67
N GLN A 18 -13.82 -6.59 8.58
CA GLN A 18 -14.25 -7.13 7.30
C GLN A 18 -13.26 -8.15 6.77
N LYS A 19 -13.73 -9.01 5.86
CA LYS A 19 -12.81 -9.82 5.06
C LYS A 19 -12.03 -8.87 4.15
N PRO A 20 -10.71 -8.90 4.15
CA PRO A 20 -9.93 -7.96 3.37
C PRO A 20 -10.02 -8.23 1.87
N ILE A 21 -10.01 -7.16 1.10
CA ILE A 21 -9.82 -7.20 -0.35
C ILE A 21 -8.32 -7.21 -0.60
N GLU A 22 -7.84 -8.26 -1.25
CA GLU A 22 -6.41 -8.38 -1.53
C GLU A 22 -6.04 -7.64 -2.80
N THR A 23 -4.94 -6.91 -2.75
CA THR A 23 -4.39 -6.21 -3.91
C THR A 23 -2.87 -6.18 -3.78
N ASN A 24 -2.18 -5.96 -4.89
CA ASN A 24 -0.72 -6.01 -4.92
C ASN A 24 -0.17 -4.79 -5.66
N VAL A 25 1.01 -4.37 -5.25
CA VAL A 25 1.84 -3.44 -6.01
C VAL A 25 3.27 -3.96 -5.98
N GLN A 26 3.92 -3.95 -7.12
CA GLN A 26 5.32 -4.31 -7.24
C GLN A 26 6.18 -3.05 -7.28
N LEU A 27 7.27 -3.09 -6.54
CA LEU A 27 8.34 -2.10 -6.58
C LEU A 27 9.42 -2.70 -7.47
N ASN A 28 9.59 -2.13 -8.65
CA ASN A 28 10.33 -2.78 -9.71
C ASN A 28 11.36 -1.84 -10.34
N GLY A 29 12.15 -2.36 -11.26
CA GLY A 29 13.11 -1.56 -11.98
C GLY A 29 14.42 -2.27 -12.24
N LYS A 30 15.33 -1.50 -12.82
CA LYS A 30 16.67 -1.95 -13.16
C LYS A 30 17.66 -0.83 -12.88
N ILE A 31 18.67 -1.10 -12.06
CA ILE A 31 19.71 -0.15 -11.69
C ILE A 31 20.34 0.47 -12.94
N GLY A 32 20.45 1.77 -12.95
CA GLY A 32 20.99 2.55 -14.05
C GLY A 32 20.04 2.81 -15.21
N LYS A 33 18.83 2.26 -15.18
CA LYS A 33 17.88 2.39 -16.30
C LYS A 33 16.54 2.98 -15.93
N MET A 34 15.75 2.30 -15.10
CA MET A 34 14.43 2.78 -14.71
C MET A 34 14.01 2.15 -13.39
N HIS A 35 13.09 2.81 -12.72
CA HIS A 35 12.43 2.30 -11.51
C HIS A 35 10.96 2.70 -11.58
N PHE A 36 10.06 1.81 -11.13
CA PHE A 36 8.63 2.06 -11.28
C PHE A 36 7.78 1.22 -10.32
N PHE A 37 6.56 1.69 -10.10
CA PHE A 37 5.50 0.93 -9.44
C PHE A 37 4.68 0.19 -10.50
N SER A 38 4.28 -1.03 -10.22
CA SER A 38 3.42 -1.81 -11.10
C SER A 38 2.28 -2.46 -10.29
N PRO A 39 1.04 -2.01 -10.46
CA PRO A 39 0.59 -0.89 -11.28
C PRO A 39 1.03 0.45 -10.70
N ASN A 40 1.03 1.50 -11.52
CA ASN A 40 1.37 2.83 -11.06
C ASN A 40 0.14 3.69 -10.73
N ILE A 41 -1.05 3.12 -10.87
CA ILE A 41 -2.32 3.71 -10.43
C ILE A 41 -3.01 2.67 -9.56
N LEU A 42 -3.30 3.05 -8.32
CA LEU A 42 -4.02 2.21 -7.37
C LEU A 42 -5.35 2.87 -7.05
N ILE A 43 -6.42 2.08 -7.03
CA ILE A 43 -7.77 2.57 -6.77
C ILE A 43 -8.36 1.81 -5.59
N PHE A 44 -8.82 2.54 -4.60
CA PHE A 44 -9.46 2.01 -3.41
C PHE A 44 -10.81 2.68 -3.17
N LYS A 45 -11.65 2.03 -2.39
CA LYS A 45 -12.98 2.57 -2.00
C LYS A 45 -13.03 2.81 -0.51
N THR A 46 -13.66 3.92 -0.12
CA THR A 46 -13.87 4.22 1.30
C THR A 46 -14.67 3.13 1.98
N GLY A 47 -14.35 2.88 3.24
CA GLY A 47 -15.08 1.94 4.08
C GLY A 47 -14.77 0.47 3.87
N LYS A 48 -13.93 0.12 2.91
CA LYS A 48 -13.51 -1.27 2.64
C LYS A 48 -12.16 -1.55 3.29
N LEU A 49 -11.99 -2.75 3.83
CA LEU A 49 -10.69 -3.19 4.34
C LEU A 49 -9.87 -3.78 3.20
N TYR A 50 -8.68 -3.26 3.01
CA TYR A 50 -7.72 -3.76 2.02
C TYR A 50 -6.53 -4.42 2.69
N LYS A 51 -5.98 -5.42 2.01
CA LYS A 51 -4.69 -6.00 2.31
C LYS A 51 -3.82 -5.77 1.08
N LEU A 52 -3.03 -4.72 1.13
CA LEU A 52 -2.12 -4.36 0.05
C LEU A 52 -0.78 -5.03 0.29
N LYS A 53 -0.41 -5.94 -0.61
CA LYS A 53 0.93 -6.51 -0.61
C LYS A 53 1.84 -5.59 -1.42
N ILE A 54 2.91 -5.14 -0.79
CA ILE A 54 3.94 -4.31 -1.40
C ILE A 54 5.15 -5.21 -1.59
N ILE A 55 5.46 -5.53 -2.84
CA ILE A 55 6.41 -6.58 -3.18
C ILE A 55 7.59 -5.95 -3.94
N ASN A 56 8.78 -6.08 -3.40
CA ASN A 56 9.99 -5.62 -4.10
C ASN A 56 10.60 -6.76 -4.90
N THR A 57 10.42 -6.71 -6.22
CA THR A 57 10.95 -7.70 -7.15
C THR A 57 12.29 -7.28 -7.77
N SER A 58 12.84 -6.16 -7.34
CA SER A 58 14.06 -5.58 -7.91
C SER A 58 15.28 -5.89 -7.07
N LYS A 59 16.42 -5.39 -7.52
CA LYS A 59 17.71 -5.49 -6.81
C LYS A 59 18.04 -4.24 -6.01
N SER A 60 17.14 -3.27 -5.97
CA SER A 60 17.29 -2.04 -5.19
C SER A 60 16.26 -1.99 -4.07
N LYS A 61 16.61 -1.38 -2.96
CA LYS A 61 15.60 -1.04 -1.96
C LYS A 61 14.69 0.06 -2.52
N HIS A 62 13.45 0.06 -2.11
CA HIS A 62 12.46 1.06 -2.53
C HIS A 62 11.59 1.48 -1.37
N TYR A 63 11.10 2.72 -1.44
CA TYR A 63 10.04 3.19 -0.57
C TYR A 63 8.72 3.21 -1.32
N PHE A 64 7.66 2.83 -0.63
CA PHE A 64 6.29 3.14 -1.01
C PHE A 64 5.86 4.30 -0.13
N SER A 65 5.78 5.48 -0.70
CA SER A 65 5.51 6.70 0.04
C SER A 65 4.44 7.53 -0.65
N SER A 66 3.36 7.82 0.08
CA SER A 66 2.32 8.74 -0.35
C SER A 66 1.71 9.37 0.89
N SER A 67 2.23 10.52 1.26
CA SER A 67 1.86 11.21 2.49
C SER A 67 0.37 11.56 2.55
N ASN A 68 -0.20 12.02 1.46
CA ASN A 68 -1.60 12.41 1.42
C ASN A 68 -2.53 11.18 1.45
N PHE A 69 -2.15 10.09 0.82
CA PHE A 69 -2.88 8.84 0.94
C PHE A 69 -2.86 8.36 2.40
N SER A 70 -1.70 8.37 3.02
CA SER A 70 -1.53 7.90 4.40
C SER A 70 -2.43 8.65 5.39
N LYS A 71 -2.69 9.93 5.14
CA LYS A 71 -3.60 10.76 5.96
C LYS A 71 -5.07 10.50 5.69
N SER A 72 -5.38 9.76 4.64
CA SER A 72 -6.76 9.52 4.19
C SER A 72 -7.24 8.11 4.49
N ILE A 73 -6.47 7.34 5.25
CA ILE A 73 -6.77 5.95 5.61
C ILE A 73 -6.64 5.75 7.12
N PHE A 74 -7.26 4.69 7.60
CA PHE A 74 -6.96 4.14 8.92
C PHE A 74 -6.11 2.89 8.72
N THR A 75 -4.89 2.90 9.22
CA THR A 75 -4.02 1.72 9.17
C THR A 75 -4.40 0.76 10.28
N ARG A 76 -4.85 -0.43 9.90
CA ARG A 76 -5.08 -1.50 10.86
C ARG A 76 -3.76 -2.09 11.34
N LYS A 77 -2.87 -2.39 10.39
CA LYS A 77 -1.55 -2.95 10.68
C LYS A 77 -0.65 -2.99 9.45
N ILE A 78 0.64 -3.05 9.70
CA ILE A 78 1.62 -3.58 8.76
C ILE A 78 1.95 -4.98 9.28
N GLN A 79 1.92 -5.97 8.41
CA GLN A 79 2.28 -7.34 8.76
C GLN A 79 3.49 -7.79 7.96
N ILE A 80 4.44 -8.39 8.65
CA ILE A 80 5.64 -8.95 8.06
C ILE A 80 5.62 -10.45 8.25
N ASN A 81 5.81 -11.18 7.16
CA ASN A 81 5.84 -12.64 7.15
C ASN A 81 7.23 -13.14 6.77
N LYS A 82 7.57 -14.32 7.28
CA LYS A 82 8.76 -15.05 6.91
C LYS A 82 8.38 -16.51 6.73
N ASN A 83 8.67 -17.07 5.53
CA ASN A 83 8.29 -18.46 5.20
C ASN A 83 6.79 -18.69 5.43
N ASP A 84 5.96 -17.74 4.96
CA ASP A 84 4.50 -17.77 5.08
C ASP A 84 3.97 -17.73 6.52
N GLU A 85 4.81 -17.39 7.48
CA GLU A 85 4.41 -17.20 8.86
C GLU A 85 4.56 -15.76 9.28
N LYS A 86 3.57 -15.26 10.00
CA LYS A 86 3.60 -13.92 10.56
C LYS A 86 4.70 -13.83 11.62
N VAL A 87 5.64 -12.92 11.44
CA VAL A 87 6.74 -12.70 12.39
C VAL A 87 6.71 -11.34 13.06
N ALA A 88 6.03 -10.36 12.49
CA ALA A 88 5.92 -9.03 13.07
C ALA A 88 4.66 -8.32 12.62
N GLU A 89 4.20 -7.41 13.46
CA GLU A 89 3.06 -6.56 13.19
C GLU A 89 3.36 -5.17 13.76
N VAL A 90 3.08 -4.14 12.96
CA VAL A 90 3.25 -2.75 13.37
C VAL A 90 1.89 -2.06 13.29
N LYS A 91 1.53 -1.32 14.31
CA LYS A 91 0.29 -0.53 14.36
C LYS A 91 0.62 0.94 14.53
N GLY A 92 -0.27 1.79 14.07
CA GLY A 92 -0.11 3.23 14.14
C GLY A 92 -0.21 3.88 12.77
N ASN A 93 0.13 5.15 12.71
CA ASN A 93 0.12 5.89 11.46
C ASN A 93 1.39 5.60 10.69
N ILE A 94 1.23 5.17 9.45
CA ILE A 94 2.35 4.81 8.59
C ILE A 94 2.36 5.78 7.42
N SER A 95 3.44 6.53 7.25
CA SER A 95 3.58 7.46 6.14
C SER A 95 4.33 6.87 4.96
N GLU A 96 5.26 5.97 5.21
CA GLU A 96 6.02 5.32 4.16
C GLU A 96 6.56 3.98 4.64
N ILE A 97 6.85 3.12 3.68
CA ILE A 97 7.36 1.77 3.95
C ILE A 97 8.56 1.52 3.04
N GLU A 98 9.68 1.14 3.65
CA GLU A 98 10.86 0.72 2.90
C GLU A 98 10.85 -0.80 2.78
N VAL A 99 11.04 -1.29 1.57
CA VAL A 99 11.10 -2.73 1.30
C VAL A 99 12.40 -3.05 0.59
N PHE A 100 13.18 -3.95 1.17
CA PHE A 100 14.45 -4.40 0.59
C PHE A 100 14.22 -5.43 -0.51
N PRO A 101 15.24 -5.67 -1.38
CA PRO A 101 15.10 -6.60 -2.49
C PRO A 101 14.57 -7.97 -2.09
N ASN A 102 13.67 -8.50 -2.91
CA ASN A 102 13.08 -9.84 -2.76
C ASN A 102 12.28 -10.03 -1.47
N ASN A 103 11.79 -8.95 -0.88
CA ASN A 103 10.92 -8.99 0.29
C ASN A 103 9.57 -8.36 0.00
N GLU A 104 8.64 -8.58 0.89
CA GLU A 104 7.31 -8.00 0.80
C GLU A 104 6.78 -7.69 2.18
N VAL A 105 5.83 -6.75 2.23
CA VAL A 105 5.06 -6.46 3.44
C VAL A 105 3.59 -6.38 3.08
N GLU A 106 2.74 -6.56 4.07
CA GLU A 106 1.29 -6.38 3.92
C GLU A 106 0.86 -5.13 4.67
N TRP A 107 0.17 -4.26 3.99
CA TRP A 107 -0.45 -3.08 4.60
C TRP A 107 -1.96 -3.27 4.63
N TRP A 108 -2.51 -3.39 5.82
CA TRP A 108 -3.95 -3.55 6.04
C TRP A 108 -4.53 -2.22 6.44
N PHE A 109 -5.49 -1.71 5.69
CA PHE A 109 -6.06 -0.38 5.93
C PHE A 109 -7.48 -0.25 5.44
N VAL A 110 -8.18 0.73 6.00
CA VAL A 110 -9.51 1.16 5.55
C VAL A 110 -9.40 2.61 5.08
N PRO A 111 -9.68 2.91 3.82
CA PRO A 111 -9.76 4.30 3.37
C PRO A 111 -10.95 5.00 4.00
N ILE A 112 -10.74 6.23 4.46
CA ILE A 112 -11.77 6.99 5.17
C ILE A 112 -12.13 8.31 4.49
N LYS A 113 -11.40 8.72 3.47
CA LYS A 113 -11.60 9.99 2.79
C LYS A 113 -11.30 9.83 1.31
N THR A 114 -12.19 10.33 0.46
CA THR A 114 -11.98 10.30 -1.00
C THR A 114 -10.91 11.30 -1.43
N GLY A 115 -10.28 11.03 -2.55
CA GLY A 115 -9.29 11.94 -3.13
C GLY A 115 -8.46 11.29 -4.21
N GLU A 116 -7.71 12.13 -4.92
CA GLU A 116 -6.69 11.70 -5.86
C GLU A 116 -5.34 12.19 -5.37
N PHE A 117 -4.38 11.29 -5.24
CA PHE A 117 -3.09 11.58 -4.66
C PHE A 117 -2.00 11.29 -5.67
N ASP A 118 -1.29 12.34 -6.12
CA ASP A 118 -0.23 12.24 -7.12
C ASP A 118 1.15 12.12 -6.48
N ASP A 119 1.19 11.90 -5.18
CA ASP A 119 2.42 11.89 -4.39
C ASP A 119 2.95 10.49 -4.07
N LEU A 120 2.54 9.48 -4.83
CA LEU A 120 3.16 8.16 -4.71
C LEU A 120 4.53 8.20 -5.37
N ILE A 121 5.58 8.14 -4.57
CA ILE A 121 6.95 8.28 -5.04
C ILE A 121 7.92 7.38 -4.30
N CYS A 122 9.05 7.12 -4.91
CA CYS A 122 10.23 6.56 -4.26
C CYS A 122 11.42 7.50 -4.48
N SER A 123 12.00 8.00 -3.41
CA SER A 123 13.10 8.97 -3.46
C SER A 123 14.48 8.36 -3.21
N VAL A 124 14.59 7.06 -3.23
CA VAL A 124 15.88 6.37 -3.14
C VAL A 124 16.72 6.73 -4.36
N LYS A 125 18.02 6.89 -4.18
CA LYS A 125 18.91 7.20 -5.28
C LYS A 125 19.39 5.94 -5.97
N ASP A 126 19.41 5.98 -7.29
CA ASP A 126 19.92 4.91 -8.11
C ASP A 126 21.43 4.74 -7.87
N LEU A 127 21.88 3.49 -7.76
CA LEU A 127 23.28 3.19 -7.41
C LEU A 127 24.26 3.56 -8.51
N GLN A 128 23.84 3.61 -9.76
CA GLN A 128 24.73 3.97 -10.88
C GLN A 128 24.66 5.45 -11.24
N THR A 129 23.46 5.99 -11.35
CA THR A 129 23.28 7.36 -11.85
C THR A 129 23.21 8.39 -10.74
N ASN A 130 22.98 7.96 -9.51
CA ASN A 130 22.75 8.83 -8.35
C ASN A 130 21.51 9.73 -8.48
N LYS A 131 20.66 9.46 -9.47
CA LYS A 131 19.38 10.13 -9.63
C LYS A 131 18.36 9.48 -8.70
N LYS A 132 17.37 10.24 -8.27
CA LYS A 132 16.28 9.66 -7.49
C LYS A 132 15.47 8.70 -8.35
N HIS A 133 14.98 7.61 -7.78
CA HIS A 133 14.11 6.68 -8.50
C HIS A 133 12.87 7.40 -9.05
N SER A 134 12.37 8.41 -8.35
CA SER A 134 11.26 9.25 -8.84
C SER A 134 11.58 9.98 -10.14
N GLU A 135 12.85 10.34 -10.36
CA GLU A 135 13.29 10.96 -11.60
C GLU A 135 13.50 9.93 -12.71
N MET A 136 13.47 8.65 -12.37
CA MET A 136 13.69 7.54 -13.30
C MET A 136 12.40 6.75 -13.53
N GLY A 137 11.23 7.34 -13.24
CA GLY A 137 9.93 6.75 -13.51
C GLY A 137 9.17 6.22 -12.30
N MET A 138 9.74 6.24 -11.10
CA MET A 138 9.07 5.68 -9.92
C MET A 138 8.14 6.69 -9.26
N VAL A 139 7.07 6.97 -9.96
CA VAL A 139 5.97 7.84 -9.55
C VAL A 139 4.65 7.16 -9.88
N GLY A 140 3.64 7.47 -9.12
CA GLY A 140 2.32 6.90 -9.36
C GLY A 140 1.21 7.76 -8.79
N LYS A 141 -0.01 7.21 -8.83
CA LYS A 141 -1.21 7.87 -8.36
C LYS A 141 -2.02 6.90 -7.53
N ILE A 142 -2.61 7.39 -6.46
CA ILE A 142 -3.57 6.63 -5.66
C ILE A 142 -4.89 7.39 -5.68
N ILE A 143 -5.97 6.68 -5.98
CA ILE A 143 -7.33 7.23 -6.03
C ILE A 143 -8.15 6.52 -4.96
N ILE A 144 -8.81 7.30 -4.12
CA ILE A 144 -9.82 6.80 -3.18
C ILE A 144 -11.18 7.36 -3.62
N GLU A 145 -12.08 6.46 -3.96
CA GLU A 145 -13.44 6.81 -4.39
C GLU A 145 -14.53 6.27 -3.46
#